data_be2d218ee4529dbda885113a73169a5d
#
_entry.id   be2d218ee4529dbda885113a73169a5d
#
_cell.length_a   1.000
_cell.length_b   1.000
_cell.length_c   1.000
_cell.angle_alpha   90.00
_cell.angle_beta   90.00
_cell.angle_gamma   90.00
#
_symmetry.space_group_name_H-M   'P 1'
#
loop_
_entity.id
_entity.type
_entity.pdbx_description
1 polymer ?
#
loop_
_entity_poly.entity_id
_entity_poly.type
_entity_poly.pdbx_seq_one_letter_code
_entity_poly.pdbx_strand_id
1 'polypeptide(L)'
;SKKLGQDECKKGFILDGYPRNISQAKSLDELFTAKSISLEYVFLIDVPFETLIERCTGRLLCTSSGYIGNTDRGEKVGDKCEGGGELYQREDDKEETVKNRLNVYQEQTAPIIEFYQNKNILHKMIGGNDPALLSNKILEILKS
;
A
#
# COMPACT_ATOMS: atom_id res chain seq x y z
N SER A 1 -3.16 13.34 13.64
CA SER A 1 -2.98 14.80 13.71
C SER A 1 -1.70 15.23 14.44
N LYS A 2 -1.24 14.47 15.46
CA LYS A 2 -0.01 14.83 16.21
C LYS A 2 1.27 14.79 15.35
N LYS A 3 1.41 13.78 14.47
CA LYS A 3 2.61 13.64 13.61
C LYS A 3 2.73 14.73 12.54
N LEU A 4 1.64 15.13 11.90
CA LEU A 4 1.65 16.17 10.85
C LEU A 4 2.01 17.57 11.36
N GLY A 5 2.10 17.77 12.68
CA GLY A 5 2.56 19.02 13.30
C GLY A 5 4.02 19.01 13.72
N GLN A 6 4.73 17.92 13.49
CA GLN A 6 6.15 17.79 13.85
C GLN A 6 7.05 18.41 12.78
N ASP A 7 8.22 18.89 13.17
CA ASP A 7 9.18 19.55 12.28
C ASP A 7 9.63 18.67 11.12
N GLU A 8 9.60 17.34 11.31
CA GLU A 8 9.91 16.34 10.28
C GLU A 8 8.96 16.41 9.07
N CYS A 9 7.71 16.81 9.29
CA CYS A 9 6.70 16.91 8.23
C CYS A 9 6.69 18.28 7.50
N LYS A 10 7.49 19.26 7.97
CA LYS A 10 7.53 20.61 7.35
C LYS A 10 8.08 20.61 5.92
N LYS A 11 8.91 19.64 5.57
CA LYS A 11 9.49 19.50 4.22
C LYS A 11 8.64 18.67 3.27
N GLY A 12 7.54 18.11 3.76
CA GLY A 12 6.65 17.21 3.05
C GLY A 12 6.50 15.86 3.77
N PHE A 13 5.53 15.08 3.36
CA PHE A 13 5.27 13.75 3.90
C PHE A 13 4.55 12.90 2.87
N ILE A 14 4.63 11.59 3.05
CA ILE A 14 3.88 10.59 2.29
C ILE A 14 3.00 9.83 3.27
N LEU A 15 1.73 9.66 2.92
CA LEU A 15 0.81 8.77 3.63
C LEU A 15 0.70 7.46 2.86
N ASP A 16 1.07 6.37 3.51
CA ASP A 16 0.95 5.02 2.97
C ASP A 16 -0.17 4.26 3.69
N GLY A 17 -1.09 3.69 2.89
CA GLY A 17 -2.23 2.94 3.41
C GLY A 17 -3.25 3.75 4.19
N TYR A 18 -3.32 5.07 3.98
CA TYR A 18 -4.30 5.96 4.58
C TYR A 18 -4.62 7.13 3.61
N PRO A 19 -5.90 7.53 3.45
CA PRO A 19 -7.13 6.98 4.08
C PRO A 19 -7.56 5.63 3.50
N ARG A 20 -8.40 4.88 4.25
CA ARG A 20 -8.96 3.58 3.83
C ARG A 20 -10.47 3.58 3.64
N ASN A 21 -11.14 4.67 3.95
CA ASN A 21 -12.56 4.88 3.70
C ASN A 21 -12.86 6.36 3.49
N ILE A 22 -14.07 6.65 2.99
CA ILE A 22 -14.47 8.01 2.62
C ILE A 22 -14.55 8.95 3.84
N SER A 23 -14.92 8.44 5.01
CA SER A 23 -14.96 9.24 6.24
C SER A 23 -13.56 9.72 6.63
N GLN A 24 -12.57 8.84 6.55
CA GLN A 24 -11.18 9.20 6.79
C GLN A 24 -10.65 10.20 5.76
N ALA A 25 -11.02 10.04 4.47
CA ALA A 25 -10.63 10.96 3.42
C ALA A 25 -11.15 12.38 3.66
N LYS A 26 -12.42 12.50 4.06
CA LYS A 26 -13.05 13.79 4.42
C LYS A 26 -12.39 14.41 5.65
N SER A 27 -12.18 13.63 6.72
CA SER A 27 -11.51 14.13 7.93
C SER A 27 -10.07 14.56 7.67
N LEU A 28 -9.37 13.88 6.74
CA LEU A 28 -8.03 14.27 6.33
C LEU A 28 -8.05 15.61 5.58
N ASP A 29 -9.01 15.79 4.71
CA ASP A 29 -9.20 17.01 3.92
C ASP A 29 -9.51 18.22 4.81
N GLU A 30 -10.41 18.06 5.80
CA GLU A 30 -10.69 19.06 6.81
C GLU A 30 -9.44 19.44 7.62
N LEU A 31 -8.66 18.42 8.02
CA LEU A 31 -7.40 18.64 8.75
C LEU A 31 -6.38 19.41 7.93
N PHE A 32 -6.25 19.09 6.65
CA PHE A 32 -5.32 19.78 5.74
C PHE A 32 -5.76 21.23 5.52
N THR A 33 -7.05 21.46 5.31
CA THR A 33 -7.62 22.80 5.20
C THR A 33 -7.33 23.62 6.46
N ALA A 34 -7.60 23.05 7.65
CA ALA A 34 -7.37 23.74 8.93
C ALA A 34 -5.89 24.06 9.19
N LYS A 35 -4.97 23.31 8.60
CA LYS A 35 -3.50 23.50 8.72
C LYS A 35 -2.87 24.23 7.54
N SER A 36 -3.66 24.66 6.55
CA SER A 36 -3.18 25.24 5.29
C SER A 36 -2.16 24.33 4.58
N ILE A 37 -2.39 23.01 4.64
CA ILE A 37 -1.60 22.01 3.93
C ILE A 37 -2.30 21.69 2.63
N SER A 38 -1.59 21.69 1.52
CA SER A 38 -2.07 21.22 0.22
C SER A 38 -1.69 19.76 0.01
N LEU A 39 -2.67 18.92 -0.37
CA LEU A 39 -2.40 17.58 -0.88
C LEU A 39 -2.20 17.70 -2.40
N GLU A 40 -0.97 17.47 -2.85
CA GLU A 40 -0.59 17.72 -4.24
C GLU A 40 -0.86 16.50 -5.12
N TYR A 41 -0.56 15.30 -4.62
CA TYR A 41 -0.64 14.08 -5.41
C TYR A 41 -1.28 12.94 -4.62
N VAL A 42 -2.10 12.16 -5.30
CA VAL A 42 -2.62 10.87 -4.81
C VAL A 42 -2.30 9.81 -5.86
N PHE A 43 -1.55 8.80 -5.49
CA PHE A 43 -1.18 7.70 -6.38
C PHE A 43 -2.01 6.46 -6.07
N LEU A 44 -2.79 6.02 -7.04
CA LEU A 44 -3.47 4.73 -7.00
C LEU A 44 -2.63 3.71 -7.77
N ILE A 45 -2.09 2.73 -7.04
CA ILE A 45 -1.40 1.59 -7.65
C ILE A 45 -2.43 0.48 -7.83
N ASP A 46 -2.92 0.35 -9.05
CA ASP A 46 -3.94 -0.63 -9.42
C ASP A 46 -3.28 -1.96 -9.80
N VAL A 47 -3.64 -3.03 -9.10
CA VAL A 47 -3.12 -4.39 -9.33
C VAL A 47 -4.32 -5.34 -9.46
N PRO A 48 -4.36 -6.22 -10.48
CA PRO A 48 -5.42 -7.21 -10.61
C PRO A 48 -5.57 -8.07 -9.35
N PHE A 49 -6.80 -8.43 -9.00
CA PHE A 49 -7.10 -9.18 -7.78
C PHE A 49 -6.41 -10.53 -7.74
N GLU A 50 -6.40 -11.23 -8.86
CA GLU A 50 -5.72 -12.53 -9.00
C GLU A 50 -4.23 -12.39 -8.62
N THR A 51 -3.58 -11.38 -9.17
CA THR A 51 -2.16 -11.08 -8.85
C THR A 51 -1.96 -10.73 -7.37
N LEU A 52 -2.90 -10.01 -6.75
CA LEU A 52 -2.83 -9.71 -5.31
C LEU A 52 -2.99 -10.97 -4.46
N ILE A 53 -3.94 -11.85 -4.83
CA ILE A 53 -4.13 -13.13 -4.15
C ILE A 53 -2.85 -13.97 -4.25
N GLU A 54 -2.32 -14.18 -5.47
CA GLU A 54 -1.09 -14.94 -5.71
C GLU A 54 0.10 -14.38 -4.89
N ARG A 55 0.31 -13.07 -4.92
CA ARG A 55 1.39 -12.42 -4.16
C ARG A 55 1.26 -12.59 -2.65
N CYS A 56 0.05 -12.45 -2.13
CA CYS A 56 -0.19 -12.58 -0.69
C CYS A 56 -0.09 -14.03 -0.23
N THR A 57 -0.71 -14.95 -0.96
CA THR A 57 -0.71 -16.39 -0.60
C THR A 57 0.64 -17.04 -0.81
N GLY A 58 1.44 -16.55 -1.77
CA GLY A 58 2.80 -17.02 -2.01
C GLY A 58 3.85 -16.43 -1.06
N ARG A 59 3.51 -15.40 -0.29
CA ARG A 59 4.46 -14.73 0.60
C ARG A 59 4.80 -15.56 1.82
N LEU A 60 6.10 -15.69 2.11
CA LEU A 60 6.64 -16.34 3.29
C LEU A 60 7.49 -15.35 4.09
N LEU A 61 7.45 -15.40 5.39
CA LEU A 61 8.25 -14.55 6.27
C LEU A 61 9.22 -15.42 7.08
N CYS A 62 10.41 -14.91 7.30
CA CYS A 62 11.41 -15.54 8.15
C CYS A 62 11.16 -15.18 9.62
N THR A 63 11.22 -16.18 10.52
CA THR A 63 11.00 -15.96 11.97
C THR A 63 12.13 -15.19 12.65
N SER A 64 13.33 -15.18 12.08
CA SER A 64 14.54 -14.60 12.71
C SER A 64 15.10 -13.36 11.97
N SER A 65 14.59 -13.06 10.79
CA SER A 65 15.07 -11.92 10.00
C SER A 65 13.93 -11.19 9.31
N GLY A 66 14.23 -10.07 8.64
CA GLY A 66 13.27 -9.38 7.78
C GLY A 66 13.15 -9.98 6.37
N TYR A 67 13.70 -11.18 6.14
CA TYR A 67 13.63 -11.82 4.83
C TYR A 67 12.19 -12.20 4.46
N ILE A 68 11.84 -11.90 3.21
CA ILE A 68 10.55 -12.23 2.60
C ILE A 68 10.80 -13.20 1.47
N GLY A 69 10.42 -14.46 1.69
CA GLY A 69 10.40 -15.51 0.69
C GLY A 69 9.12 -15.54 -0.12
N ASN A 70 9.09 -16.37 -1.16
CA ASN A 70 7.91 -16.57 -1.98
C ASN A 70 7.88 -18.00 -2.54
N THR A 71 6.71 -18.63 -2.51
CA THR A 71 6.49 -19.97 -3.07
C THR A 71 6.82 -20.06 -4.56
N ASP A 72 6.67 -18.97 -5.32
CA ASP A 72 7.03 -18.90 -6.75
C ASP A 72 8.53 -19.08 -6.99
N ARG A 73 9.36 -18.87 -5.98
CA ARG A 73 10.80 -19.12 -6.00
C ARG A 73 11.16 -20.55 -5.57
N GLY A 74 10.15 -21.39 -5.34
CA GLY A 74 10.32 -22.76 -4.86
C GLY A 74 10.51 -22.88 -3.35
N GLU A 75 10.41 -21.79 -2.60
CA GLU A 75 10.51 -21.78 -1.14
C GLU A 75 9.23 -22.30 -0.48
N LYS A 76 9.37 -22.95 0.68
CA LYS A 76 8.26 -23.59 1.39
C LYS A 76 8.23 -23.20 2.86
N VAL A 77 7.05 -23.33 3.47
CA VAL A 77 6.91 -23.22 4.93
C VAL A 77 7.80 -24.28 5.61
N GLY A 78 8.59 -23.85 6.59
CA GLY A 78 9.56 -24.68 7.30
C GLY A 78 10.97 -24.67 6.71
N ASP A 79 11.18 -24.11 5.51
CA ASP A 79 12.52 -23.94 4.96
C ASP A 79 13.36 -23.03 5.85
N LYS A 80 14.65 -23.32 5.95
CA LYS A 80 15.57 -22.49 6.71
C LYS A 80 15.82 -21.16 6.00
N CYS A 81 15.82 -20.09 6.75
CA CYS A 81 16.11 -18.76 6.28
C CYS A 81 17.30 -18.13 7.00
N GLU A 82 17.75 -16.99 6.53
CA GLU A 82 18.90 -16.27 7.06
C GLU A 82 18.74 -16.01 8.57
N GLY A 83 19.80 -16.22 9.34
CA GLY A 83 19.77 -16.08 10.80
C GLY A 83 19.29 -17.33 11.56
N GLY A 84 19.11 -18.48 10.86
CA GLY A 84 18.74 -19.77 11.49
C GLY A 84 17.25 -19.93 11.79
N GLY A 85 16.41 -19.00 11.33
CA GLY A 85 14.96 -19.10 11.43
C GLY A 85 14.34 -20.03 10.37
N GLU A 86 13.02 -20.07 10.37
CA GLU A 86 12.22 -20.85 9.42
C GLU A 86 11.22 -19.93 8.71
N LEU A 87 10.90 -20.26 7.45
CA LEU A 87 9.87 -19.59 6.70
C LEU A 87 8.48 -20.02 7.17
N TYR A 88 7.60 -19.05 7.37
CA TYR A 88 6.21 -19.26 7.73
C TYR A 88 5.26 -18.39 6.92
N GLN A 89 4.03 -18.83 6.72
CA GLN A 89 2.96 -18.04 6.15
C GLN A 89 2.15 -17.37 7.28
N ARG A 90 1.87 -16.09 7.14
CA ARG A 90 1.00 -15.38 8.09
C ARG A 90 -0.45 -15.81 7.94
N GLU A 91 -1.21 -15.75 9.02
CA GLU A 91 -2.67 -15.95 8.98
C GLU A 91 -3.37 -14.97 8.03
N ASP A 92 -2.88 -13.71 7.95
CA ASP A 92 -3.39 -12.67 7.05
C ASP A 92 -3.14 -12.95 5.56
N ASP A 93 -2.24 -13.89 5.24
CA ASP A 93 -1.85 -14.25 3.88
C ASP A 93 -2.54 -15.54 3.40
N LYS A 94 -3.42 -16.12 4.22
CA LYS A 94 -4.30 -17.21 3.79
C LYS A 94 -5.33 -16.71 2.76
N GLU A 95 -5.60 -17.52 1.75
CA GLU A 95 -6.42 -17.15 0.59
C GLU A 95 -7.79 -16.57 0.98
N GLU A 96 -8.48 -17.20 1.92
CA GLU A 96 -9.78 -16.74 2.41
C GLU A 96 -9.68 -15.35 3.06
N THR A 97 -8.67 -15.14 3.90
CA THR A 97 -8.42 -13.85 4.56
C THR A 97 -8.07 -12.77 3.55
N VAL A 98 -7.25 -13.10 2.54
CA VAL A 98 -6.89 -12.18 1.45
C VAL A 98 -8.13 -11.80 0.64
N LYS A 99 -8.97 -12.77 0.24
CA LYS A 99 -10.23 -12.51 -0.47
C LYS A 99 -11.16 -11.59 0.31
N ASN A 100 -11.34 -11.84 1.60
CA ASN A 100 -12.15 -10.99 2.46
C ASN A 100 -11.61 -9.56 2.54
N ARG A 101 -10.29 -9.38 2.65
CA ARG A 101 -9.65 -8.05 2.64
C ARG A 101 -9.85 -7.32 1.32
N LEU A 102 -9.81 -8.02 0.19
CA LEU A 102 -10.07 -7.43 -1.13
C LEU A 102 -11.52 -7.01 -1.31
N ASN A 103 -12.48 -7.77 -0.79
CA ASN A 103 -13.90 -7.39 -0.78
C ASN A 103 -14.11 -6.12 0.06
N VAL A 104 -13.55 -6.07 1.27
CA VAL A 104 -13.59 -4.87 2.12
C VAL A 104 -12.94 -3.66 1.42
N TYR A 105 -11.84 -3.88 0.69
CA TYR A 105 -11.22 -2.83 -0.11
C TYR A 105 -12.19 -2.29 -1.18
N GLN A 106 -12.86 -3.16 -1.93
CA GLN A 106 -13.81 -2.73 -2.96
C GLN A 106 -14.96 -1.90 -2.38
N GLU A 107 -15.49 -2.32 -1.24
CA GLU A 107 -16.64 -1.65 -0.63
C GLU A 107 -16.27 -0.33 0.03
N GLN A 108 -15.15 -0.28 0.74
CA GLN A 108 -14.78 0.85 1.60
C GLN A 108 -13.75 1.79 0.99
N THR A 109 -12.81 1.26 0.22
CA THR A 109 -11.67 2.04 -0.28
C THR A 109 -11.88 2.50 -1.72
N ALA A 110 -12.52 1.71 -2.57
CA ALA A 110 -12.79 2.12 -3.94
C ALA A 110 -13.55 3.46 -4.06
N PRO A 111 -14.52 3.80 -3.19
CA PRO A 111 -15.17 5.12 -3.22
C PRO A 111 -14.23 6.31 -3.00
N ILE A 112 -13.05 6.10 -2.40
CA ILE A 112 -12.04 7.15 -2.24
C ILE A 112 -11.43 7.56 -3.58
N ILE A 113 -11.38 6.64 -4.54
CA ILE A 113 -10.87 6.89 -5.89
C ILE A 113 -11.65 8.03 -6.54
N GLU A 114 -12.98 7.94 -6.53
CA GLU A 114 -13.86 8.97 -7.06
C GLU A 114 -13.67 10.31 -6.31
N PHE A 115 -13.53 10.26 -4.98
CA PHE A 115 -13.32 11.46 -4.16
C PHE A 115 -12.07 12.24 -4.57
N TYR A 116 -10.94 11.57 -4.80
CA TYR A 116 -9.71 12.23 -5.23
C TYR A 116 -9.66 12.50 -6.74
N GLN A 117 -10.36 11.73 -7.55
CA GLN A 117 -10.53 11.99 -8.98
C GLN A 117 -11.26 13.32 -9.21
N ASN A 118 -12.32 13.59 -8.45
CA ASN A 118 -13.07 14.84 -8.50
C ASN A 118 -12.24 16.06 -8.05
N LYS A 119 -11.15 15.83 -7.32
CA LYS A 119 -10.18 16.87 -6.95
C LYS A 119 -9.07 17.09 -7.99
N ASN A 120 -9.03 16.28 -9.04
CA ASN A 120 -8.00 16.33 -10.10
C ASN A 120 -6.55 16.13 -9.61
N ILE A 121 -6.37 15.41 -8.51
CA ILE A 121 -5.05 15.09 -7.93
C ILE A 121 -4.74 13.59 -7.95
N LEU A 122 -5.63 12.76 -8.52
CA LEU A 122 -5.45 11.31 -8.59
C LEU A 122 -4.65 10.90 -9.82
N HIS A 123 -3.55 10.20 -9.58
CA HIS A 123 -2.72 9.56 -10.61
C HIS A 123 -2.85 8.04 -10.52
N LYS A 124 -3.50 7.44 -11.51
CA LYS A 124 -3.68 6.00 -11.58
C LYS A 124 -2.50 5.34 -12.30
N MET A 125 -1.92 4.32 -11.69
CA MET A 125 -0.81 3.54 -12.20
C MET A 125 -1.11 2.07 -12.14
N ILE A 126 -0.65 1.30 -13.12
CA ILE A 126 -0.73 -0.16 -13.09
C ILE A 126 0.47 -0.68 -12.30
N GLY A 127 0.18 -1.36 -11.19
CA GLY A 127 1.18 -2.06 -10.40
C GLY A 127 1.65 -3.32 -11.13
N GLY A 128 2.93 -3.34 -11.52
CA GLY A 128 3.58 -4.48 -12.15
C GLY A 128 4.52 -5.24 -11.21
N ASN A 129 5.31 -6.15 -11.79
CA ASN A 129 6.32 -6.92 -11.05
C ASN A 129 7.65 -6.17 -10.90
N ASP A 130 7.76 -4.97 -11.49
CA ASP A 130 8.96 -4.15 -11.44
C ASP A 130 8.73 -2.88 -10.60
N PRO A 131 9.18 -2.89 -9.33
CA PRO A 131 9.07 -1.72 -8.46
C PRO A 131 9.88 -0.51 -8.96
N ALA A 132 10.98 -0.74 -9.69
CA ALA A 132 11.83 0.34 -10.20
C ALA A 132 11.10 1.13 -11.28
N LEU A 133 10.40 0.44 -12.17
CA LEU A 133 9.59 1.09 -13.22
C LEU A 133 8.46 1.95 -12.59
N LEU A 134 7.80 1.45 -11.57
CA LEU A 134 6.76 2.19 -10.85
C LEU A 134 7.34 3.42 -10.16
N SER A 135 8.47 3.27 -9.47
CA SER A 135 9.17 4.38 -8.80
C SER A 135 9.57 5.47 -9.78
N ASN A 136 10.12 5.10 -10.95
CA ASN A 136 10.49 6.07 -11.98
C ASN A 136 9.28 6.86 -12.50
N LYS A 137 8.14 6.21 -12.73
CA LYS A 137 6.90 6.89 -13.15
C LYS A 137 6.40 7.87 -12.10
N ILE A 138 6.46 7.51 -10.81
CA ILE A 138 6.10 8.42 -9.71
C ILE A 138 7.03 9.64 -9.73
N LEU A 139 8.34 9.42 -9.85
CA LEU A 139 9.32 10.51 -9.88
C LEU A 139 9.15 11.43 -11.09
N GLU A 140 8.75 10.92 -12.24
CA GLU A 140 8.42 11.75 -13.42
C GLU A 140 7.26 12.69 -13.13
N ILE A 141 6.18 12.18 -12.51
CA ILE A 141 5.01 13.01 -12.15
C ILE A 141 5.37 14.07 -11.11
N LEU A 142 6.20 13.71 -10.12
CA LEU A 142 6.62 14.65 -9.06
C LEU A 142 7.56 15.76 -9.56
N LYS A 143 8.14 15.61 -10.74
CA LYS A 143 9.04 16.61 -11.36
C LYS A 143 8.34 17.51 -12.40
N SER A 144 7.12 17.13 -12.81
CA SER A 144 6.33 17.88 -13.77
C SER A 144 5.57 19.04 -13.11
#